data_f44a4d85c2a2ba1b4f0e053af62625fd
#
_entry.id   f44a4d85c2a2ba1b4f0e053af62625fd
#
_cell.length_a   1.000
_cell.length_b   1.000
_cell.length_c   1.000
_cell.angle_alpha   90.00
_cell.angle_beta   90.00
_cell.angle_gamma   90.00
#
_symmetry.space_group_name_H-M   'P 1'
#
loop_
_entity.id
_entity.type
_entity.pdbx_description
1 polymer ?
#
loop_
_entity_poly.entity_id
_entity_poly.type
_entity_poly.pdbx_seq_one_letter_code
_entity_poly.pdbx_strand_id
1 'polypeptide(L)'
;QPGGYDLFFSRDEHRRRAVARRPRREVTGGVAWLAPQDPQGGGTWILANAHGLTVCLLNAYTLSRSTVPTAPTASRGGLPLMLADAADLETCRHRLEEGIRSERYDTFFLLGFPPGGAPAWWIWNGTALHRVSDPVHPPVTTSSFDPERVRRARLDAFQSLVGEGEPSSEDLLRFHQCPDETARAATVRMSRPDARTVSLTRVTLANQTLQMAYAERAEDAGFSSWQTISLERLRPATLEPIVTKAFS
;
A
#
# COMPACT_ATOMS: atom_id res chain seq x y z
N GLN A 1 6.15 -12.50 -13.70
CA GLN A 1 7.33 -13.34 -13.42
C GLN A 1 7.01 -14.26 -12.23
N PRO A 2 7.43 -15.51 -12.20
CA PRO A 2 7.18 -16.37 -11.05
C PRO A 2 7.74 -15.75 -9.77
N GLY A 3 6.87 -15.48 -8.78
CA GLY A 3 7.25 -14.95 -7.46
C GLY A 3 7.57 -13.47 -7.39
N GLY A 4 7.36 -12.69 -8.47
CA GLY A 4 7.54 -11.25 -8.50
C GLY A 4 6.22 -10.49 -8.70
N TYR A 5 6.26 -9.17 -8.48
CA TYR A 5 5.14 -8.27 -8.76
C TYR A 5 5.64 -6.85 -9.06
N ASP A 6 4.75 -6.06 -9.65
CA ASP A 6 4.93 -4.63 -9.85
C ASP A 6 3.67 -3.91 -9.30
N LEU A 7 3.86 -3.01 -8.36
CA LEU A 7 2.80 -2.35 -7.62
C LEU A 7 2.98 -0.84 -7.69
N PHE A 8 1.93 -0.12 -8.06
CA PHE A 8 1.91 1.33 -8.04
C PHE A 8 0.91 1.84 -6.99
N PHE A 9 1.30 2.89 -6.29
CA PHE A 9 0.49 3.50 -5.24
C PHE A 9 0.54 5.03 -5.33
N SER A 10 -0.60 5.66 -5.63
CA SER A 10 -0.78 7.11 -5.56
C SER A 10 -1.20 7.53 -4.15
N ARG A 11 -0.51 8.50 -3.56
CA ARG A 11 -0.93 9.12 -2.31
C ARG A 11 -1.70 10.40 -2.58
N ASP A 12 -2.96 10.39 -2.19
CA ASP A 12 -3.81 11.59 -2.17
C ASP A 12 -3.78 12.18 -0.75
N GLU A 13 -3.51 13.49 -0.63
CA GLU A 13 -3.37 14.14 0.68
C GLU A 13 -3.81 15.61 0.63
N HIS A 14 -4.18 16.14 1.77
CA HIS A 14 -4.50 17.57 1.94
C HIS A 14 -3.32 18.46 1.57
N ARG A 15 -3.60 19.57 0.85
CA ARG A 15 -2.57 20.51 0.40
C ARG A 15 -1.78 21.16 1.54
N ARG A 16 -2.39 21.25 2.74
CA ARG A 16 -1.76 21.83 3.94
C ARG A 16 -0.89 20.85 4.71
N ARG A 17 -0.93 19.55 4.34
CA ARG A 17 -0.12 18.55 5.03
C ARG A 17 1.35 18.69 4.62
N ALA A 18 2.25 18.51 5.59
CA ALA A 18 3.67 18.56 5.33
C ALA A 18 4.08 17.53 4.26
N VAL A 19 5.06 17.91 3.44
CA VAL A 19 5.62 17.03 2.42
C VAL A 19 6.18 15.78 3.10
N ALA A 20 5.88 14.62 2.54
CA ALA A 20 6.36 13.35 3.06
C ALA A 20 7.89 13.26 2.94
N ARG A 21 8.50 12.55 3.87
CA ARG A 21 9.90 12.15 3.72
C ARG A 21 9.99 11.01 2.72
N ARG A 22 10.99 11.08 1.88
CA ARG A 22 11.27 10.06 0.85
C ARG A 22 11.55 8.69 1.47
N PRO A 23 11.36 7.60 0.72
CA PRO A 23 11.66 6.27 1.20
C PRO A 23 13.10 6.16 1.72
N ARG A 24 13.24 5.47 2.83
CA ARG A 24 14.53 5.14 3.42
C ARG A 24 14.53 3.69 3.87
N ARG A 25 15.73 3.15 4.05
CA ARG A 25 15.94 1.83 4.60
C ARG A 25 16.00 1.91 6.11
N GLU A 26 15.22 1.09 6.76
CA GLU A 26 15.19 0.89 8.21
C GLU A 26 15.27 -0.61 8.53
N VAL A 27 15.41 -0.95 9.80
CA VAL A 27 15.46 -2.35 10.27
C VAL A 27 14.58 -2.50 11.51
N THR A 28 13.78 -3.54 11.55
CA THR A 28 12.97 -3.96 12.70
C THR A 28 13.11 -5.47 12.86
N GLY A 29 13.36 -5.97 14.05
CA GLY A 29 13.51 -7.41 14.30
C GLY A 29 14.57 -8.10 13.42
N GLY A 30 15.61 -7.39 12.97
CA GLY A 30 16.62 -7.90 12.05
C GLY A 30 16.20 -7.88 10.57
N VAL A 31 14.98 -7.49 10.25
CA VAL A 31 14.44 -7.42 8.88
C VAL A 31 14.53 -6.00 8.35
N ALA A 32 15.20 -5.82 7.23
CA ALA A 32 15.25 -4.53 6.54
C ALA A 32 13.94 -4.25 5.81
N TRP A 33 13.54 -2.97 5.77
CA TRP A 33 12.34 -2.52 5.06
C TRP A 33 12.51 -1.12 4.47
N LEU A 34 11.67 -0.79 3.50
CA LEU A 34 11.60 0.49 2.80
C LEU A 34 10.21 1.09 2.97
N ALA A 35 10.15 2.38 3.30
CA ALA A 35 8.90 3.14 3.32
C ALA A 35 9.17 4.65 3.22
N PRO A 36 8.27 5.44 2.57
CA PRO A 36 8.19 6.87 2.78
C PRO A 36 7.59 7.14 4.16
N GLN A 37 7.81 8.32 4.72
CA GLN A 37 7.29 8.66 6.05
C GLN A 37 6.44 9.94 6.02
N ASP A 38 5.31 9.89 6.69
CA ASP A 38 4.53 11.07 7.04
C ASP A 38 5.17 11.78 8.26
N PRO A 39 5.73 12.99 8.10
CA PRO A 39 6.42 13.66 9.21
C PRO A 39 5.48 14.14 10.32
N GLN A 40 4.19 14.31 10.05
CA GLN A 40 3.19 14.72 11.05
C GLN A 40 2.66 13.54 11.86
N GLY A 41 2.33 12.43 11.17
CA GLY A 41 1.78 11.24 11.81
C GLY A 41 2.82 10.22 12.24
N GLY A 42 4.10 10.39 11.86
CA GLY A 42 5.19 9.45 12.15
C GLY A 42 5.09 8.12 11.41
N GLY A 43 3.98 7.84 10.73
CA GLY A 43 3.68 6.57 10.06
C GLY A 43 3.95 6.57 8.56
N THR A 44 3.43 5.54 7.89
CA THR A 44 3.51 5.37 6.43
C THR A 44 2.20 4.81 5.87
N TRP A 45 2.06 4.83 4.55
CA TRP A 45 0.92 4.29 3.79
C TRP A 45 1.30 3.10 2.92
N ILE A 46 2.60 2.89 2.73
CA ILE A 46 3.16 1.76 1.99
C ILE A 46 4.51 1.39 2.59
N LEU A 47 4.72 0.10 2.80
CA LEU A 47 5.96 -0.46 3.31
C LEU A 47 6.27 -1.74 2.57
N ALA A 48 7.54 -1.96 2.24
CA ALA A 48 8.01 -3.19 1.63
C ALA A 48 9.24 -3.71 2.38
N ASN A 49 9.28 -5.00 2.73
CA ASN A 49 10.34 -5.58 3.57
C ASN A 49 11.19 -6.63 2.84
N ALA A 50 12.29 -7.03 3.46
CA ALA A 50 13.24 -7.97 2.89
C ALA A 50 12.71 -9.42 2.76
N HIS A 51 11.56 -9.76 3.34
CA HIS A 51 10.86 -11.00 3.00
C HIS A 51 10.18 -10.93 1.61
N GLY A 52 10.16 -9.74 0.99
CA GLY A 52 9.47 -9.48 -0.27
C GLY A 52 7.99 -9.18 -0.11
N LEU A 53 7.54 -8.94 1.11
CA LEU A 53 6.17 -8.56 1.42
C LEU A 53 6.02 -7.04 1.30
N THR A 54 4.99 -6.59 0.57
CA THR A 54 4.56 -5.18 0.56
C THR A 54 3.19 -5.06 1.20
N VAL A 55 3.01 -4.06 2.06
CA VAL A 55 1.72 -3.71 2.66
C VAL A 55 1.34 -2.28 2.29
N CYS A 56 0.04 -2.08 1.96
CA CYS A 56 -0.54 -0.81 1.56
C CYS A 56 -1.74 -0.48 2.44
N LEU A 57 -1.80 0.75 2.93
CA LEU A 57 -2.88 1.27 3.77
C LEU A 57 -3.69 2.31 3.00
N LEU A 58 -5.01 2.15 2.99
CA LEU A 58 -5.95 3.12 2.44
C LEU A 58 -7.03 3.47 3.48
N ASN A 59 -7.49 4.72 3.45
CA ASN A 59 -8.60 5.15 4.29
C ASN A 59 -9.93 4.59 3.74
N ALA A 60 -10.75 3.97 4.59
CA ALA A 60 -12.03 3.40 4.17
C ALA A 60 -13.18 4.40 4.41
N TYR A 61 -13.23 5.47 3.62
CA TYR A 61 -14.19 6.57 3.80
C TYR A 61 -15.67 6.14 3.63
N THR A 62 -15.94 5.09 2.88
CA THR A 62 -17.30 4.61 2.59
C THR A 62 -17.89 3.75 3.68
N LEU A 63 -17.08 3.32 4.64
CA LEU A 63 -17.58 2.50 5.74
C LEU A 63 -18.22 3.39 6.78
N SER A 64 -19.46 3.10 7.13
CA SER A 64 -20.17 3.77 8.22
C SER A 64 -19.36 3.63 9.49
N ARG A 65 -18.96 4.73 10.08
CA ARG A 65 -18.48 4.72 11.45
C ARG A 65 -19.66 4.23 12.31
N SER A 66 -19.45 3.18 13.06
CA SER A 66 -20.31 2.90 14.22
C SER A 66 -20.38 4.21 15.02
N THR A 67 -21.57 4.61 15.44
CA THR A 67 -21.92 5.90 16.06
C THR A 67 -21.23 6.17 17.40
N VAL A 68 -19.94 5.88 17.53
CA VAL A 68 -19.15 5.97 18.75
C VAL A 68 -17.89 6.78 18.48
N PRO A 69 -17.47 7.44 19.38
CA PRO A 69 -17.45 8.75 19.98
C PRO A 69 -16.11 9.47 19.77
N THR A 70 -16.08 10.66 19.99
CA THR A 70 -15.25 11.69 20.62
C THR A 70 -13.86 11.37 21.22
N ALA A 71 -13.38 10.14 21.31
CA ALA A 71 -12.02 9.84 21.80
C ALA A 71 -11.02 9.84 20.64
N PRO A 72 -9.79 10.36 20.83
CA PRO A 72 -8.76 10.35 19.81
C PRO A 72 -8.47 8.93 19.34
N THR A 73 -8.29 8.76 18.03
CA THR A 73 -7.89 7.51 17.40
C THR A 73 -6.39 7.53 17.12
N ALA A 74 -5.76 6.36 17.21
CA ALA A 74 -4.38 6.20 16.80
C ALA A 74 -4.22 6.46 15.29
N SER A 75 -3.04 6.93 14.89
CA SER A 75 -2.72 7.12 13.49
C SER A 75 -2.67 5.78 12.76
N ARG A 76 -3.53 5.60 11.75
CA ARG A 76 -3.51 4.40 10.88
C ARG A 76 -2.15 4.15 10.24
N GLY A 77 -1.37 5.21 10.01
CA GLY A 77 -0.02 5.10 9.45
C GLY A 77 0.96 4.28 10.29
N GLY A 78 0.67 4.01 11.57
CA GLY A 78 1.42 3.08 12.41
C GLY A 78 1.21 1.61 12.05
N LEU A 79 0.08 1.26 11.41
CA LEU A 79 -0.24 -0.13 11.05
C LEU A 79 0.78 -0.77 10.10
N PRO A 80 1.19 -0.13 8.98
CA PRO A 80 2.25 -0.72 8.15
C PRO A 80 3.58 -0.87 8.89
N LEU A 81 3.92 0.04 9.82
CA LEU A 81 5.16 -0.05 10.61
C LEU A 81 5.14 -1.24 11.58
N MET A 82 3.98 -1.55 12.15
CA MET A 82 3.78 -2.74 12.99
C MET A 82 4.05 -4.05 12.22
N LEU A 83 3.91 -4.03 10.90
CA LEU A 83 4.09 -5.17 10.01
C LEU A 83 5.48 -5.19 9.34
N ALA A 84 6.40 -4.31 9.73
CA ALA A 84 7.66 -4.07 9.05
C ALA A 84 8.57 -5.32 8.92
N ASP A 85 8.53 -6.22 9.90
CA ASP A 85 9.29 -7.47 9.92
C ASP A 85 8.40 -8.72 9.76
N ALA A 86 7.14 -8.55 9.35
CA ALA A 86 6.25 -9.67 9.09
C ALA A 86 6.78 -10.51 7.91
N ALA A 87 6.89 -11.82 8.11
CA ALA A 87 7.42 -12.73 7.09
C ALA A 87 6.39 -13.07 6.00
N ASP A 88 5.11 -13.06 6.36
CA ASP A 88 4.01 -13.51 5.53
C ASP A 88 2.67 -12.85 5.90
N LEU A 89 1.62 -13.17 5.13
CA LEU A 89 0.27 -12.64 5.32
C LEU A 89 -0.40 -13.12 6.61
N GLU A 90 -0.04 -14.30 7.11
CA GLU A 90 -0.60 -14.84 8.34
C GLU A 90 -0.04 -14.09 9.56
N THR A 91 1.26 -13.83 9.56
CA THR A 91 1.89 -12.95 10.55
C THR A 91 1.26 -11.55 10.54
N CYS A 92 0.99 -11.00 9.34
CA CYS A 92 0.27 -9.72 9.21
C CYS A 92 -1.10 -9.78 9.88
N ARG A 93 -1.88 -10.82 9.60
CA ARG A 93 -3.21 -11.00 10.19
C ARG A 93 -3.17 -11.00 11.71
N HIS A 94 -2.31 -11.82 12.31
CA HIS A 94 -2.17 -11.90 13.76
C HIS A 94 -1.81 -10.57 14.40
N ARG A 95 -0.79 -9.89 13.87
CA ARG A 95 -0.36 -8.58 14.40
C ARG A 95 -1.43 -7.50 14.24
N LEU A 96 -2.18 -7.50 13.14
CA LEU A 96 -3.31 -6.58 12.96
C LEU A 96 -4.39 -6.83 14.01
N GLU A 97 -4.76 -8.09 14.26
CA GLU A 97 -5.77 -8.44 15.26
C GLU A 97 -5.33 -8.03 16.68
N GLU A 98 -4.06 -8.19 17.01
CA GLU A 98 -3.49 -7.75 18.29
C GLU A 98 -3.45 -6.22 18.40
N GLY A 99 -2.94 -5.53 17.37
CA GLY A 99 -2.82 -4.08 17.36
C GLY A 99 -4.15 -3.35 17.45
N ILE A 100 -5.19 -3.88 16.78
CA ILE A 100 -6.54 -3.31 16.83
C ILE A 100 -7.19 -3.46 18.21
N ARG A 101 -6.79 -4.46 19.01
CA ARG A 101 -7.28 -4.62 20.39
C ARG A 101 -6.66 -3.62 21.35
N SER A 102 -5.42 -3.21 21.09
CA SER A 102 -4.68 -2.29 21.96
C SER A 102 -4.97 -0.82 21.69
N GLU A 103 -5.39 -0.48 20.47
CA GLU A 103 -5.55 0.89 20.01
C GLU A 103 -6.86 1.08 19.25
N ARG A 104 -7.38 2.30 19.25
CA ARG A 104 -8.57 2.66 18.47
C ARG A 104 -8.15 3.29 17.16
N TYR A 105 -8.65 2.74 16.06
CA TYR A 105 -8.40 3.24 14.71
C TYR A 105 -9.69 3.67 14.01
N ASP A 106 -9.60 4.70 13.20
CA ASP A 106 -10.60 4.97 12.16
C ASP A 106 -10.61 3.84 11.12
N THR A 107 -11.69 3.73 10.36
CA THR A 107 -11.87 2.71 9.31
C THR A 107 -10.74 2.74 8.28
N PHE A 108 -10.28 1.56 7.86
CA PHE A 108 -9.22 1.43 6.87
C PHE A 108 -9.34 0.16 6.03
N PHE A 109 -8.65 0.17 4.90
CA PHE A 109 -8.29 -1.01 4.13
C PHE A 109 -6.78 -1.23 4.26
N LEU A 110 -6.38 -2.48 4.41
CA LEU A 110 -4.98 -2.86 4.35
C LEU A 110 -4.83 -4.01 3.36
N LEU A 111 -3.92 -3.86 2.41
CA LEU A 111 -3.60 -4.86 1.42
C LEU A 111 -2.20 -5.37 1.65
N GLY A 112 -2.00 -6.68 1.54
CA GLY A 112 -0.71 -7.34 1.62
C GLY A 112 -0.39 -8.07 0.32
N PHE A 113 0.80 -7.85 -0.22
CA PHE A 113 1.30 -8.44 -1.47
C PHE A 113 2.51 -9.31 -1.13
N PRO A 114 2.36 -10.64 -1.05
CA PRO A 114 3.45 -11.54 -0.73
C PRO A 114 4.32 -11.83 -1.98
N PRO A 115 5.56 -12.31 -1.80
CA PRO A 115 6.36 -12.83 -2.89
C PRO A 115 5.77 -14.14 -3.38
N GLY A 116 5.14 -14.12 -4.54
CA GLY A 116 4.37 -15.26 -5.04
C GLY A 116 3.08 -15.50 -4.25
N GLY A 117 2.03 -15.83 -4.92
CA GLY A 117 0.71 -16.04 -4.34
C GLY A 117 -0.20 -14.82 -4.43
N ALA A 118 -1.46 -15.02 -4.03
CA ALA A 118 -2.49 -14.03 -4.12
C ALA A 118 -2.33 -12.96 -3.03
N PRO A 119 -2.58 -11.67 -3.35
CA PRO A 119 -2.68 -10.62 -2.35
C PRO A 119 -3.80 -10.91 -1.34
N ALA A 120 -3.64 -10.38 -0.12
CA ALA A 120 -4.69 -10.36 0.87
C ALA A 120 -5.24 -8.95 1.06
N TRP A 121 -6.52 -8.87 1.40
CA TRP A 121 -7.21 -7.62 1.68
C TRP A 121 -7.94 -7.72 3.00
N TRP A 122 -7.64 -6.83 3.95
CA TRP A 122 -8.33 -6.68 5.22
C TRP A 122 -9.08 -5.36 5.30
N ILE A 123 -10.25 -5.40 5.89
CA ILE A 123 -11.13 -4.26 6.12
C ILE A 123 -11.36 -4.12 7.63
N TRP A 124 -10.98 -2.97 8.19
CA TRP A 124 -11.41 -2.55 9.51
C TRP A 124 -12.61 -1.61 9.38
N ASN A 125 -13.75 -2.02 9.87
CA ASN A 125 -14.98 -1.22 9.79
C ASN A 125 -15.25 -0.35 11.03
N GLY A 126 -14.30 -0.28 11.97
CA GLY A 126 -14.41 0.42 13.25
C GLY A 126 -14.81 -0.49 14.42
N THR A 127 -15.22 -1.74 14.16
CA THR A 127 -15.63 -2.72 15.19
C THR A 127 -15.00 -4.10 15.00
N ALA A 128 -14.78 -4.52 13.77
CA ALA A 128 -14.21 -5.83 13.45
C ALA A 128 -13.25 -5.75 12.25
N LEU A 129 -12.22 -6.58 12.28
CA LEU A 129 -11.31 -6.82 11.16
C LEU A 129 -11.84 -7.98 10.33
N HIS A 130 -12.09 -7.74 9.06
CA HIS A 130 -12.56 -8.74 8.10
C HIS A 130 -11.52 -8.97 7.03
N ARG A 131 -11.22 -10.22 6.72
CA ARG A 131 -10.50 -10.58 5.49
C ARG A 131 -11.52 -10.68 4.35
N VAL A 132 -11.25 -9.99 3.25
CA VAL A 132 -12.06 -10.09 2.03
C VAL A 132 -11.71 -11.41 1.35
N SER A 133 -12.73 -12.20 1.00
CA SER A 133 -12.57 -13.49 0.33
C SER A 133 -12.36 -13.33 -1.18
N ASP A 134 -12.89 -12.24 -1.75
CA ASP A 134 -12.75 -11.98 -3.17
C ASP A 134 -11.32 -11.61 -3.56
N PRO A 135 -10.87 -12.01 -4.73
CA PRO A 135 -9.57 -11.59 -5.25
C PRO A 135 -9.43 -10.07 -5.29
N VAL A 136 -8.22 -9.59 -5.03
CA VAL A 136 -7.89 -8.18 -5.20
C VAL A 136 -7.80 -7.87 -6.70
N HIS A 137 -8.73 -7.07 -7.20
CA HIS A 137 -8.73 -6.60 -8.58
C HIS A 137 -8.28 -5.14 -8.65
N PRO A 138 -7.26 -4.81 -9.47
CA PRO A 138 -6.87 -3.42 -9.69
C PRO A 138 -7.93 -2.69 -10.55
N PRO A 139 -8.06 -1.37 -10.39
CA PRO A 139 -7.43 -0.55 -9.37
C PRO A 139 -8.21 -0.57 -8.06
N VAL A 140 -7.51 -0.74 -6.93
CA VAL A 140 -8.13 -0.51 -5.62
C VAL A 140 -8.06 0.99 -5.33
N THR A 141 -9.20 1.60 -5.06
CA THR A 141 -9.27 3.06 -4.88
C THR A 141 -10.25 3.46 -3.79
N THR A 142 -9.93 4.55 -3.09
CA THR A 142 -10.80 5.17 -2.08
C THR A 142 -10.84 6.68 -2.28
N SER A 143 -11.91 7.31 -1.84
CA SER A 143 -12.05 8.77 -1.89
C SER A 143 -12.93 9.24 -0.74
N SER A 144 -12.58 10.40 -0.16
CA SER A 144 -13.44 11.14 0.78
C SER A 144 -14.46 12.03 0.06
N PHE A 145 -14.33 12.17 -1.25
CA PHE A 145 -15.19 12.99 -2.11
C PHE A 145 -15.86 12.09 -3.13
N ASP A 146 -17.20 12.07 -3.13
CA ASP A 146 -18.04 11.32 -4.06
C ASP A 146 -17.45 9.92 -4.41
N PRO A 147 -17.38 8.99 -3.44
CA PRO A 147 -16.62 7.75 -3.57
C PRO A 147 -17.05 6.92 -4.77
N GLU A 148 -18.36 6.85 -5.05
CA GLU A 148 -18.90 6.05 -6.16
C GLU A 148 -18.53 6.64 -7.53
N ARG A 149 -18.64 7.95 -7.69
CA ARG A 149 -18.23 8.64 -8.91
C ARG A 149 -16.74 8.48 -9.16
N VAL A 150 -15.91 8.69 -8.12
CA VAL A 150 -14.46 8.54 -8.22
C VAL A 150 -14.09 7.09 -8.55
N ARG A 151 -14.72 6.11 -7.90
CA ARG A 151 -14.48 4.70 -8.17
C ARG A 151 -14.80 4.37 -9.63
N ARG A 152 -15.96 4.78 -10.10
CA ARG A 152 -16.39 4.55 -11.49
C ARG A 152 -15.43 5.18 -12.50
N ALA A 153 -15.12 6.46 -12.34
CA ALA A 153 -14.21 7.17 -13.23
C ALA A 153 -12.82 6.52 -13.31
N ARG A 154 -12.28 6.06 -12.17
CA ARG A 154 -10.98 5.38 -12.12
C ARG A 154 -11.02 3.97 -12.72
N LEU A 155 -12.12 3.24 -12.56
CA LEU A 155 -12.32 1.95 -13.20
C LEU A 155 -12.42 2.10 -14.72
N ASP A 156 -13.23 3.05 -15.20
CA ASP A 156 -13.40 3.32 -16.63
C ASP A 156 -12.05 3.73 -17.28
N ALA A 157 -11.28 4.58 -16.60
CA ALA A 157 -9.94 4.97 -17.04
C ALA A 157 -8.98 3.78 -17.09
N PHE A 158 -9.03 2.91 -16.09
CA PHE A 158 -8.20 1.70 -16.04
C PHE A 158 -8.54 0.76 -17.19
N GLN A 159 -9.80 0.45 -17.38
CA GLN A 159 -10.28 -0.40 -18.48
C GLN A 159 -9.90 0.14 -19.85
N SER A 160 -10.01 1.46 -20.03
CA SER A 160 -9.64 2.12 -21.30
C SER A 160 -8.15 2.05 -21.61
N LEU A 161 -7.30 2.04 -20.58
CA LEU A 161 -5.84 2.02 -20.74
C LEU A 161 -5.25 0.61 -20.83
N VAL A 162 -5.81 -0.33 -20.09
CA VAL A 162 -5.30 -1.70 -19.96
C VAL A 162 -6.03 -2.67 -20.90
N GLY A 163 -7.33 -2.44 -21.16
CA GLY A 163 -8.16 -3.39 -21.89
C GLY A 163 -8.47 -4.65 -21.08
N GLU A 164 -8.60 -5.80 -21.75
CA GLU A 164 -8.97 -7.09 -21.14
C GLU A 164 -7.77 -7.92 -20.66
N GLY A 165 -6.53 -7.43 -20.82
CA GLY A 165 -5.31 -8.17 -20.48
C GLY A 165 -4.79 -7.88 -19.06
N GLU A 166 -3.72 -8.59 -18.69
CA GLU A 166 -2.92 -8.20 -17.53
C GLU A 166 -2.16 -6.91 -17.84
N PRO A 167 -2.22 -5.88 -16.96
CA PRO A 167 -1.55 -4.62 -17.19
C PRO A 167 -0.02 -4.77 -17.19
N SER A 168 0.64 -4.17 -18.15
CA SER A 168 2.08 -3.98 -18.11
C SER A 168 2.46 -2.88 -17.09
N SER A 169 3.72 -2.85 -16.68
CA SER A 169 4.25 -1.75 -15.85
C SER A 169 4.04 -0.37 -16.49
N GLU A 170 4.10 -0.30 -17.82
CA GLU A 170 3.89 0.94 -18.57
C GLU A 170 2.42 1.37 -18.54
N ASP A 171 1.48 0.42 -18.63
CA ASP A 171 0.05 0.70 -18.53
C ASP A 171 -0.31 1.21 -17.13
N LEU A 172 0.24 0.57 -16.09
CA LEU A 172 0.07 1.02 -14.70
C LEU A 172 0.63 2.43 -14.50
N LEU A 173 1.83 2.71 -15.04
CA LEU A 173 2.41 4.03 -14.96
C LEU A 173 1.56 5.07 -15.68
N ARG A 174 1.11 4.79 -16.89
CA ARG A 174 0.21 5.67 -17.67
C ARG A 174 -1.09 5.94 -16.92
N PHE A 175 -1.68 4.91 -16.33
CA PHE A 175 -2.88 5.04 -15.51
C PHE A 175 -2.67 6.02 -14.33
N HIS A 176 -1.59 5.87 -13.57
CA HIS A 176 -1.30 6.74 -12.44
C HIS A 176 -0.90 8.16 -12.83
N GLN A 177 -0.38 8.35 -14.02
CA GLN A 177 0.00 9.67 -14.55
C GLN A 177 -1.10 10.35 -15.36
N CYS A 178 -2.18 9.64 -15.68
CA CYS A 178 -3.24 10.15 -16.54
C CYS A 178 -3.84 11.45 -15.98
N PRO A 179 -3.70 12.58 -16.70
CA PRO A 179 -4.39 13.80 -16.36
C PRO A 179 -5.75 13.74 -17.06
N ASP A 180 -6.82 13.87 -16.33
CA ASP A 180 -8.09 14.25 -16.94
C ASP A 180 -8.39 15.68 -16.54
N GLU A 181 -8.34 16.58 -17.48
CA GLU A 181 -8.56 18.01 -17.24
C GLU A 181 -10.01 18.32 -16.94
N THR A 182 -10.94 17.47 -17.41
CA THR A 182 -12.39 17.67 -17.26
C THR A 182 -12.93 17.17 -15.92
N ALA A 183 -12.31 16.14 -15.35
CA ALA A 183 -12.76 15.48 -14.12
C ALA A 183 -11.71 15.48 -12.99
N ARG A 184 -10.93 16.56 -12.86
CA ARG A 184 -9.77 16.69 -11.94
C ARG A 184 -9.95 16.12 -10.54
N ALA A 185 -11.16 16.17 -9.98
CA ALA A 185 -11.46 15.65 -8.65
C ALA A 185 -11.61 14.11 -8.61
N ALA A 186 -11.96 13.49 -9.73
CA ALA A 186 -12.24 12.07 -9.83
C ALA A 186 -11.10 11.24 -10.47
N THR A 187 -10.12 11.90 -11.07
CA THR A 187 -9.00 11.23 -11.76
C THR A 187 -8.04 10.54 -10.81
N VAL A 188 -7.17 9.72 -11.35
CA VAL A 188 -6.10 9.05 -10.60
C VAL A 188 -5.07 10.07 -10.12
N ARG A 189 -4.67 11.00 -11.00
CA ARG A 189 -3.84 12.15 -10.64
C ARG A 189 -4.73 13.31 -10.17
N MET A 190 -5.39 13.10 -9.04
CA MET A 190 -6.42 13.97 -8.49
C MET A 190 -5.90 15.37 -8.15
N SER A 191 -6.75 16.39 -8.38
CA SER A 191 -6.52 17.76 -7.92
C SER A 191 -7.84 18.41 -7.55
N ARG A 192 -7.96 18.81 -6.28
CA ARG A 192 -9.08 19.54 -5.69
C ARG A 192 -8.57 20.78 -4.95
N PRO A 193 -9.42 21.73 -4.55
CA PRO A 193 -9.00 22.88 -3.76
C PRO A 193 -8.35 22.51 -2.43
N ASP A 194 -8.81 21.44 -1.77
CA ASP A 194 -8.40 20.98 -0.44
C ASP A 194 -7.31 19.92 -0.46
N ALA A 195 -7.26 19.08 -1.53
CA ALA A 195 -6.41 17.90 -1.59
C ALA A 195 -5.89 17.64 -3.01
N ARG A 196 -4.80 16.90 -3.11
CA ARG A 196 -4.24 16.44 -4.40
C ARG A 196 -3.47 15.14 -4.26
N THR A 197 -3.22 14.46 -5.36
CA THR A 197 -2.18 13.44 -5.42
C THR A 197 -0.83 14.12 -5.22
N VAL A 198 -0.08 13.70 -4.19
CA VAL A 198 1.19 14.35 -3.78
C VAL A 198 2.41 13.52 -4.15
N SER A 199 2.25 12.21 -4.30
CA SER A 199 3.35 11.31 -4.68
C SER A 199 2.84 10.05 -5.37
N LEU A 200 3.74 9.42 -6.12
CA LEU A 200 3.59 8.11 -6.70
C LEU A 200 4.73 7.22 -6.21
N THR A 201 4.39 6.04 -5.69
CA THR A 201 5.34 5.02 -5.28
C THR A 201 5.18 3.81 -6.19
N ARG A 202 6.29 3.25 -6.66
CA ARG A 202 6.34 1.97 -7.35
C ARG A 202 7.16 0.99 -6.51
N VAL A 203 6.64 -0.20 -6.26
CA VAL A 203 7.39 -1.29 -5.64
C VAL A 203 7.48 -2.42 -6.65
N THR A 204 8.70 -2.80 -6.98
CA THR A 204 8.99 -3.92 -7.88
C THR A 204 9.72 -5.01 -7.11
N LEU A 205 9.16 -6.20 -7.12
CA LEU A 205 9.86 -7.41 -6.70
C LEU A 205 10.22 -8.22 -7.92
N ALA A 206 11.51 -8.36 -8.20
CA ALA A 206 12.01 -9.14 -9.31
C ALA A 206 13.24 -9.96 -8.88
N ASN A 207 13.26 -11.22 -9.22
CA ASN A 207 14.31 -12.16 -8.79
C ASN A 207 14.44 -12.17 -7.25
N GLN A 208 15.56 -11.67 -6.72
CA GLN A 208 15.82 -11.56 -5.27
C GLN A 208 15.94 -10.12 -4.81
N THR A 209 15.55 -9.16 -5.65
CA THR A 209 15.68 -7.75 -5.34
C THR A 209 14.30 -7.10 -5.25
N LEU A 210 14.08 -6.39 -4.15
CA LEU A 210 12.93 -5.52 -3.95
C LEU A 210 13.39 -4.08 -4.14
N GLN A 211 12.71 -3.36 -5.01
CA GLN A 211 12.98 -1.95 -5.28
C GLN A 211 11.76 -1.09 -4.94
N MET A 212 11.99 0.05 -4.32
CA MET A 212 10.98 1.08 -4.12
C MET A 212 11.43 2.35 -4.83
N ALA A 213 10.69 2.76 -5.85
CA ALA A 213 10.88 4.01 -6.55
C ALA A 213 9.79 5.01 -6.11
N TYR A 214 10.18 6.26 -5.89
CA TYR A 214 9.31 7.31 -5.36
C TYR A 214 9.45 8.57 -6.20
N ALA A 215 8.32 9.17 -6.57
CA ALA A 215 8.26 10.44 -7.29
C ALA A 215 7.30 11.39 -6.59
N GLU A 216 7.75 12.59 -6.28
CA GLU A 216 6.94 13.68 -5.73
C GLU A 216 6.22 14.40 -6.87
N ARG A 217 5.01 14.88 -6.63
CA ARG A 217 4.31 15.73 -7.57
C ARG A 217 4.56 17.20 -7.26
N ALA A 218 5.12 17.93 -8.21
CA ALA A 218 5.18 19.38 -8.17
C ALA A 218 3.77 20.00 -8.31
N GLU A 219 3.58 21.28 -7.89
CA GLU A 219 2.25 21.88 -7.85
C GLU A 219 1.59 21.96 -9.22
N ASP A 220 2.32 22.44 -10.22
CA ASP A 220 1.80 22.72 -11.57
C ASP A 220 2.43 21.83 -12.64
N ALA A 221 3.14 20.78 -12.24
CA ALA A 221 3.84 19.86 -13.12
C ALA A 221 3.40 18.40 -12.87
N GLY A 222 3.97 17.51 -13.67
CA GLY A 222 3.89 16.06 -13.45
C GLY A 222 4.66 15.62 -12.20
N PHE A 223 5.02 14.35 -12.18
CA PHE A 223 5.88 13.81 -11.14
C PHE A 223 7.35 14.14 -11.41
N SER A 224 8.12 14.30 -10.33
CA SER A 224 9.59 14.44 -10.40
C SER A 224 10.23 13.19 -11.00
N SER A 225 11.54 13.25 -11.26
CA SER A 225 12.32 12.05 -11.54
C SER A 225 12.23 11.05 -10.39
N TRP A 226 12.23 9.75 -10.73
CA TRP A 226 12.18 8.67 -9.76
C TRP A 226 13.46 8.63 -8.91
N GLN A 227 13.25 8.47 -7.62
CA GLN A 227 14.31 8.13 -6.68
C GLN A 227 14.10 6.70 -6.22
N THR A 228 15.08 5.84 -6.49
CA THR A 228 14.99 4.40 -6.27
C THR A 228 15.93 3.99 -5.14
N ILE A 229 15.41 3.14 -4.26
CA ILE A 229 16.17 2.45 -3.22
C ILE A 229 15.85 0.95 -3.29
N SER A 230 16.83 0.11 -2.96
CA SER A 230 16.70 -1.34 -3.13
C SER A 230 17.06 -2.10 -1.86
N LEU A 231 16.48 -3.29 -1.72
CA LEU A 231 16.80 -4.30 -0.72
C LEU A 231 17.03 -5.65 -1.41
N GLU A 232 18.02 -6.40 -0.92
CA GLU A 232 18.10 -7.83 -1.20
C GLU A 232 17.08 -8.59 -0.34
N ARG A 233 16.40 -9.56 -0.95
CA ARG A 233 15.49 -10.43 -0.22
C ARG A 233 16.25 -11.36 0.73
N LEU A 234 15.68 -11.57 1.88
CA LEU A 234 16.08 -12.68 2.74
C LEU A 234 15.76 -13.99 2.00
N ARG A 235 16.77 -14.87 1.92
CA ARG A 235 16.53 -16.22 1.37
C ARG A 235 15.58 -16.94 2.32
N PRO A 236 14.57 -17.67 1.80
CA PRO A 236 13.83 -18.59 2.64
C PRO A 236 14.83 -19.49 3.35
N ALA A 237 14.66 -19.69 4.67
CA ALA A 237 15.46 -20.68 5.37
C ALA A 237 15.29 -22.02 4.65
N THR A 238 16.35 -22.53 4.07
CA THR A 238 16.39 -23.90 3.57
C THR A 238 16.23 -24.77 4.81
N LEU A 239 15.08 -25.41 4.94
CA LEU A 239 14.93 -26.49 5.92
C LEU A 239 15.95 -27.55 5.52
N GLU A 240 17.08 -27.61 6.21
CA GLU A 240 17.96 -28.75 6.08
C GLU A 240 17.15 -30.02 6.44
N PRO A 241 17.20 -31.06 5.61
CA PRO A 241 16.50 -32.29 5.96
C PRO A 241 17.01 -32.76 7.32
N ILE A 242 16.10 -32.97 8.26
CA ILE A 242 16.41 -33.55 9.56
C ILE A 242 16.99 -34.94 9.25
N VAL A 243 18.30 -35.05 9.32
CA VAL A 243 18.98 -36.36 9.22
C VAL A 243 18.64 -37.13 10.49
N THR A 244 17.59 -37.94 10.40
CA THR A 244 17.25 -38.89 11.46
C THR A 244 18.37 -39.94 11.49
N LYS A 245 19.35 -39.77 12.38
CA LYS A 245 20.29 -40.88 12.68
C LYS A 245 19.49 -41.97 13.37
N ALA A 246 19.21 -43.04 12.66
CA ALA A 246 18.76 -44.29 13.26
C ALA A 246 19.90 -44.80 14.15
N PHE A 247 19.69 -44.85 15.43
CA PHE A 247 20.55 -45.57 16.36
C PHE A 247 20.19 -47.08 16.20
N SER A 248 21.11 -47.82 15.68
CA SER A 248 21.11 -49.29 15.74
C SER A 248 21.74 -49.78 17.04
#